data_37c3f23d3dc9ca969277336975691c79
#
_entry.id   37c3f23d3dc9ca969277336975691c79
#
_cell.length_a   1.000
_cell.length_b   1.000
_cell.length_c   1.000
_cell.angle_alpha   90.00
_cell.angle_beta   90.00
_cell.angle_gamma   90.00
#
_symmetry.space_group_name_H-M   'P 1'
#
loop_
_entity.id
_entity.type
_entity.pdbx_description
1 polymer ?
#
loop_
_entity_poly.entity_id
_entity_poly.type
_entity_poly.pdbx_seq_one_letter_code
_entity_poly.pdbx_strand_id
1 'polypeptide(L)'
;MSKLSINSWIKISLFSLLIVAFLGVLMRYKIAFELPFLAQKNTQHAHSHFAFAGWVTQLLMVLMVRYLANYTFESKISKYNTLFWVNIIGAYIMLISFIIQGYGFVSILFSTISIFVFVWFAIWFYNDAKEIPSHSLAKKWFLVSLFFGVFSSIGTFALAYMMATKNVPQDLYLSSVYFYLHFQYNGWFWFACTGLFVSLLQPTLKLTRENTIAYRLFAWSCFPAYLLSVLWLQLPVWVYGLAVLAALVQVYAWWKLAWATLVVFKTNPTITPFLKLVFQGIAFCVTLKLLLQLGSVFPAVSKLAYGFRPIVVAYMHLVLLAIISGFLLAFLYTNQLVYRSVKTQFFLLVFIIGIFLNELLLA
;
A
#
# COMPACT_ATOMS: atom_id res chain seq x y z
N MET A 1 21.86 14.99 -11.91
CA MET A 1 21.68 13.81 -11.04
C MET A 1 22.10 12.56 -11.81
N SER A 2 22.89 11.68 -11.22
CA SER A 2 23.35 10.43 -11.84
C SER A 2 22.16 9.51 -12.14
N LYS A 3 22.15 8.85 -13.30
CA LYS A 3 21.14 7.83 -13.63
C LYS A 3 21.50 6.56 -12.85
N LEU A 4 20.68 6.21 -11.88
CA LEU A 4 20.79 4.95 -11.15
C LEU A 4 20.08 3.82 -11.90
N SER A 5 20.60 2.61 -11.77
CA SER A 5 19.93 1.41 -12.28
C SER A 5 18.68 1.09 -11.44
N ILE A 6 17.74 0.35 -12.03
CA ILE A 6 16.56 -0.15 -11.31
C ILE A 6 16.96 -0.93 -10.03
N ASN A 7 18.03 -1.74 -10.13
CA ASN A 7 18.52 -2.48 -8.97
C ASN A 7 19.05 -1.58 -7.85
N SER A 8 19.65 -0.44 -8.19
CA SER A 8 20.08 0.56 -7.20
C SER A 8 18.87 1.19 -6.50
N TRP A 9 17.81 1.51 -7.24
CA TRP A 9 16.56 2.03 -6.70
C TRP A 9 15.87 1.04 -5.77
N ILE A 10 15.88 -0.26 -6.10
CA ILE A 10 15.37 -1.31 -5.22
C ILE A 10 16.16 -1.37 -3.91
N LYS A 11 17.51 -1.29 -3.96
CA LYS A 11 18.35 -1.26 -2.76
C LYS A 11 18.04 -0.05 -1.87
N ILE A 12 17.86 1.14 -2.46
CA ILE A 12 17.47 2.35 -1.73
C ILE A 12 16.10 2.15 -1.05
N SER A 13 15.13 1.58 -1.76
CA SER A 13 13.81 1.28 -1.19
C SER A 13 13.88 0.26 -0.04
N LEU A 14 14.69 -0.80 -0.17
CA LEU A 14 14.91 -1.78 0.91
C LEU A 14 15.59 -1.15 2.12
N PHE A 15 16.53 -0.22 1.92
CA PHE A 15 17.12 0.54 3.01
C PHE A 15 16.08 1.42 3.71
N SER A 16 15.14 2.02 2.96
CA SER A 16 14.01 2.74 3.55
C SER A 16 13.11 1.83 4.38
N LEU A 17 12.85 0.58 3.94
CA LEU A 17 12.13 -0.41 4.75
C LEU A 17 12.84 -0.69 6.08
N LEU A 18 14.17 -0.83 6.05
CA LEU A 18 14.95 -1.04 7.26
C LEU A 18 14.77 0.12 8.26
N ILE A 19 14.76 1.36 7.77
CA ILE A 19 14.51 2.54 8.62
C ILE A 19 13.09 2.51 9.18
N VAL A 20 12.08 2.19 8.36
CA VAL A 20 10.69 2.02 8.83
C VAL A 20 10.61 0.98 9.94
N ALA A 21 11.24 -0.18 9.76
CA ALA A 21 11.28 -1.24 10.77
C ALA A 21 11.97 -0.77 12.05
N PHE A 22 13.11 -0.10 11.93
CA PHE A 22 13.84 0.46 13.08
C PHE A 22 12.98 1.46 13.88
N LEU A 23 12.28 2.38 13.21
CA LEU A 23 11.36 3.31 13.87
C LEU A 23 10.21 2.58 14.56
N GLY A 24 9.69 1.50 13.98
CA GLY A 24 8.68 0.66 14.59
C GLY A 24 9.17 0.02 15.89
N VAL A 25 10.38 -0.56 15.88
CA VAL A 25 11.03 -1.11 17.08
C VAL A 25 11.27 -0.03 18.13
N LEU A 26 11.77 1.14 17.70
CA LEU A 26 12.04 2.27 18.60
C LEU A 26 10.77 2.77 19.32
N MET A 27 9.64 2.84 18.60
CA MET A 27 8.35 3.20 19.20
C MET A 27 7.87 2.15 20.22
N ARG A 28 8.12 0.86 19.96
CA ARG A 28 7.83 -0.23 20.92
C ARG A 28 8.73 -0.16 22.14
N TYR A 29 10.03 0.02 21.94
CA TYR A 29 10.98 0.21 23.01
C TYR A 29 10.55 1.36 23.93
N LYS A 30 10.10 2.48 23.36
CA LYS A 30 9.65 3.65 24.10
C LYS A 30 8.38 3.41 24.95
N ILE A 31 7.59 2.40 24.68
CA ILE A 31 6.45 2.03 25.55
C ILE A 31 6.94 1.45 26.88
N ALA A 32 8.06 0.70 26.85
CA ALA A 32 8.61 0.04 28.03
C ALA A 32 9.70 0.86 28.74
N PHE A 33 10.41 1.74 28.01
CA PHE A 33 11.57 2.49 28.51
C PHE A 33 11.47 3.97 28.13
N GLU A 34 11.90 4.84 29.02
CA GLU A 34 11.92 6.28 28.77
C GLU A 34 13.00 6.68 27.75
N LEU A 35 12.58 7.46 26.74
CA LEU A 35 13.45 8.14 25.79
C LEU A 35 13.01 9.61 25.70
N PRO A 36 13.45 10.47 26.64
CA PRO A 36 12.91 11.83 26.79
C PRO A 36 13.19 12.74 25.59
N PHE A 37 14.27 12.49 24.85
CA PHE A 37 14.65 13.27 23.66
C PHE A 37 13.80 12.96 22.41
N LEU A 38 12.92 11.95 22.46
CA LEU A 38 12.12 11.50 21.32
C LEU A 38 10.61 11.59 21.64
N ALA A 39 9.89 12.46 20.95
CA ALA A 39 8.43 12.58 21.10
C ALA A 39 7.71 11.42 20.39
N GLN A 40 6.94 10.62 21.16
CA GLN A 40 6.21 9.44 20.63
C GLN A 40 5.32 9.79 19.43
N LYS A 41 4.54 10.87 19.52
CA LYS A 41 3.63 11.32 18.48
C LYS A 41 4.38 11.71 17.19
N ASN A 42 5.48 12.44 17.33
CA ASN A 42 6.32 12.86 16.21
C ASN A 42 6.94 11.65 15.49
N THR A 43 7.48 10.70 16.27
CA THR A 43 8.06 9.46 15.72
C THR A 43 7.02 8.62 14.99
N GLN A 44 5.78 8.55 15.51
CA GLN A 44 4.68 7.86 14.86
C GLN A 44 4.32 8.50 13.50
N HIS A 45 4.27 9.83 13.43
CA HIS A 45 4.05 10.53 12.15
C HIS A 45 5.22 10.30 11.19
N ALA A 46 6.46 10.42 11.66
CA ALA A 46 7.65 10.14 10.87
C ALA A 46 7.64 8.73 10.28
N HIS A 47 7.36 7.72 11.13
CA HIS A 47 7.25 6.31 10.71
C HIS A 47 6.18 6.11 9.64
N SER A 48 4.96 6.59 9.86
CA SER A 48 3.84 6.34 8.94
C SER A 48 4.03 7.05 7.60
N HIS A 49 4.41 8.32 7.60
CA HIS A 49 4.65 9.08 6.36
C HIS A 49 5.83 8.50 5.56
N PHE A 50 6.92 8.12 6.24
CA PHE A 50 8.07 7.53 5.58
C PHE A 50 7.79 6.11 5.06
N ALA A 51 6.99 5.31 5.78
CA ALA A 51 6.54 4.01 5.30
C ALA A 51 5.75 4.13 3.99
N PHE A 52 4.88 5.14 3.87
CA PHE A 52 4.09 5.36 2.66
C PHE A 52 4.94 5.91 1.51
N ALA A 53 5.66 7.00 1.73
CA ALA A 53 6.38 7.73 0.68
C ALA A 53 7.76 7.10 0.35
N GLY A 54 8.55 6.82 1.38
CA GLY A 54 9.94 6.36 1.25
C GLY A 54 10.08 4.87 0.98
N TRP A 55 9.13 4.04 1.43
CA TRP A 55 9.15 2.60 1.22
C TRP A 55 8.15 2.17 0.13
N VAL A 56 6.86 2.17 0.44
CA VAL A 56 5.85 1.52 -0.44
C VAL A 56 5.73 2.24 -1.77
N THR A 57 5.49 3.56 -1.75
CA THR A 57 5.32 4.35 -3.00
C THR A 57 6.60 4.34 -3.81
N GLN A 58 7.77 4.56 -3.20
CA GLN A 58 9.05 4.53 -3.91
C GLN A 58 9.26 3.20 -4.64
N LEU A 59 9.08 2.07 -3.95
CA LEU A 59 9.29 0.75 -4.56
C LEU A 59 8.23 0.45 -5.62
N LEU A 60 6.96 0.77 -5.39
CA LEU A 60 5.90 0.55 -6.38
C LEU A 60 6.16 1.34 -7.66
N MET A 61 6.53 2.62 -7.56
CA MET A 61 6.91 3.42 -8.73
C MET A 61 8.07 2.78 -9.50
N VAL A 62 9.11 2.33 -8.80
CA VAL A 62 10.28 1.67 -9.42
C VAL A 62 9.86 0.38 -10.12
N LEU A 63 9.04 -0.47 -9.50
CA LEU A 63 8.61 -1.74 -10.07
C LEU A 63 7.63 -1.58 -11.24
N MET A 64 6.75 -0.58 -11.19
CA MET A 64 5.87 -0.24 -12.31
C MET A 64 6.67 0.26 -13.51
N VAL A 65 7.67 1.14 -13.29
CA VAL A 65 8.55 1.61 -14.35
C VAL A 65 9.41 0.46 -14.90
N ARG A 66 9.88 -0.46 -14.05
CA ARG A 66 10.54 -1.69 -14.51
C ARG A 66 9.63 -2.54 -15.40
N TYR A 67 8.36 -2.67 -15.05
CA TYR A 67 7.39 -3.37 -15.90
C TYR A 67 7.21 -2.65 -17.25
N LEU A 68 7.09 -1.33 -17.23
CA LEU A 68 6.98 -0.50 -18.42
C LEU A 68 8.22 -0.65 -19.34
N ALA A 69 9.40 -0.82 -18.76
CA ALA A 69 10.66 -0.98 -19.52
C ALA A 69 10.68 -2.18 -20.45
N ASN A 70 9.80 -3.18 -20.24
CA ASN A 70 9.65 -4.30 -21.17
C ASN A 70 8.97 -3.93 -22.50
N TYR A 71 8.38 -2.74 -22.58
CA TYR A 71 7.54 -2.30 -23.71
C TYR A 71 7.98 -0.98 -24.32
N THR A 72 9.00 -0.32 -23.78
CA THR A 72 9.45 1.01 -24.25
C THR A 72 10.95 1.17 -24.23
N PHE A 73 11.44 2.20 -24.90
CA PHE A 73 12.88 2.51 -24.99
C PHE A 73 13.45 3.04 -23.67
N GLU A 74 14.74 2.79 -23.44
CA GLU A 74 15.46 3.22 -22.25
C GLU A 74 15.43 4.76 -22.07
N SER A 75 15.42 5.52 -23.16
CA SER A 75 15.32 6.98 -23.11
C SER A 75 14.05 7.47 -22.40
N LYS A 76 12.91 6.80 -22.62
CA LYS A 76 11.65 7.11 -21.92
C LYS A 76 11.70 6.72 -20.44
N ILE A 77 12.42 5.65 -20.10
CA ILE A 77 12.56 5.18 -18.72
C ILE A 77 13.47 6.11 -17.90
N SER A 78 14.50 6.66 -18.55
CA SER A 78 15.51 7.47 -17.86
C SER A 78 14.96 8.73 -17.17
N LYS A 79 13.85 9.31 -17.67
CA LYS A 79 13.20 10.48 -17.05
C LYS A 79 12.70 10.21 -15.64
N TYR A 80 12.27 8.97 -15.34
CA TYR A 80 11.75 8.60 -14.02
C TYR A 80 12.82 8.65 -12.92
N ASN A 81 14.12 8.60 -13.27
CA ASN A 81 15.18 8.76 -12.27
C ASN A 81 15.07 10.09 -11.51
N THR A 82 14.69 11.17 -12.17
CA THR A 82 14.49 12.46 -11.53
C THR A 82 13.35 12.39 -10.51
N LEU A 83 12.21 11.78 -10.88
CA LEU A 83 11.08 11.59 -9.97
C LEU A 83 11.45 10.73 -8.75
N PHE A 84 12.21 9.65 -8.98
CA PHE A 84 12.66 8.79 -7.88
C PHE A 84 13.58 9.53 -6.91
N TRP A 85 14.48 10.38 -7.41
CA TRP A 85 15.33 11.23 -6.58
C TRP A 85 14.52 12.25 -5.79
N VAL A 86 13.61 12.96 -6.44
CA VAL A 86 12.79 13.97 -5.76
C VAL A 86 11.91 13.33 -4.70
N ASN A 87 11.30 12.17 -4.99
CA ASN A 87 10.50 11.44 -4.02
C ASN A 87 11.31 11.00 -2.81
N ILE A 88 12.46 10.35 -3.04
CA ILE A 88 13.23 9.79 -1.92
C ILE A 88 13.87 10.87 -1.06
N ILE A 89 14.42 11.93 -1.66
CA ILE A 89 14.97 13.07 -0.93
C ILE A 89 13.85 13.74 -0.11
N GLY A 90 12.68 14.00 -0.73
CA GLY A 90 11.53 14.57 -0.04
C GLY A 90 11.06 13.70 1.12
N ALA A 91 11.03 12.37 0.94
CA ALA A 91 10.65 11.43 1.99
C ALA A 91 11.63 11.46 3.18
N TYR A 92 12.95 11.55 2.94
CA TYR A 92 13.94 11.67 4.03
C TYR A 92 13.86 13.02 4.75
N ILE A 93 13.64 14.13 4.03
CA ILE A 93 13.45 15.43 4.66
C ILE A 93 12.16 15.39 5.52
N MET A 94 11.10 14.80 5.00
CA MET A 94 9.85 14.61 5.73
C MET A 94 10.05 13.76 6.98
N LEU A 95 10.80 12.64 6.89
CA LEU A 95 11.15 11.79 8.02
C LEU A 95 11.82 12.59 9.15
N ILE A 96 12.90 13.32 8.82
CA ILE A 96 13.67 14.09 9.79
C ILE A 96 12.84 15.22 10.38
N SER A 97 12.10 15.96 9.55
CA SER A 97 11.29 17.07 9.99
C SER A 97 10.14 16.65 10.91
N PHE A 98 9.49 15.49 10.64
CA PHE A 98 8.48 14.96 11.55
C PHE A 98 9.06 14.56 12.91
N ILE A 99 10.24 13.95 12.95
CA ILE A 99 10.90 13.59 14.22
C ILE A 99 11.18 14.86 15.06
N ILE A 100 11.68 15.92 14.44
CA ILE A 100 12.11 17.15 15.14
C ILE A 100 10.90 18.00 15.54
N GLN A 101 9.99 18.30 14.64
CA GLN A 101 8.95 19.31 14.84
C GLN A 101 7.49 18.79 14.75
N GLY A 102 7.29 17.49 14.48
CA GLY A 102 5.95 16.98 14.20
C GLY A 102 5.34 17.64 12.96
N TYR A 103 4.06 18.01 13.01
CA TYR A 103 3.39 18.79 11.96
C TYR A 103 3.82 20.26 12.01
N GLY A 104 5.02 20.55 11.49
CA GLY A 104 5.53 21.90 11.30
C GLY A 104 5.57 22.28 9.81
N PHE A 105 6.05 23.49 9.51
CA PHE A 105 6.09 24.00 8.15
C PHE A 105 6.84 23.07 7.18
N VAL A 106 8.03 22.58 7.54
CA VAL A 106 8.86 21.76 6.67
C VAL A 106 8.22 20.41 6.43
N SER A 107 7.66 19.74 7.46
CA SER A 107 7.00 18.44 7.32
C SER A 107 5.74 18.53 6.45
N ILE A 108 4.95 19.59 6.59
CA ILE A 108 3.75 19.82 5.76
C ILE A 108 4.17 20.14 4.31
N LEU A 109 5.19 20.99 4.11
CA LEU A 109 5.69 21.32 2.78
C LEU A 109 6.15 20.07 2.02
N PHE A 110 6.98 19.21 2.63
CA PHE A 110 7.48 18.02 1.97
C PHE A 110 6.41 16.91 1.83
N SER A 111 5.43 16.85 2.73
CA SER A 111 4.23 16.02 2.53
C SER A 111 3.43 16.48 1.31
N THR A 112 3.27 17.77 1.11
CA THR A 112 2.60 18.35 -0.06
C THR A 112 3.41 18.10 -1.35
N ILE A 113 4.72 18.31 -1.31
CA ILE A 113 5.62 18.01 -2.44
C ILE A 113 5.50 16.53 -2.84
N SER A 114 5.42 15.61 -1.89
CA SER A 114 5.28 14.17 -2.21
C SER A 114 4.00 13.86 -2.97
N ILE A 115 2.89 14.57 -2.70
CA ILE A 115 1.66 14.46 -3.48
C ILE A 115 1.87 14.93 -4.92
N PHE A 116 2.50 16.08 -5.13
CA PHE A 116 2.78 16.58 -6.48
C PHE A 116 3.74 15.69 -7.27
N VAL A 117 4.76 15.14 -6.61
CA VAL A 117 5.66 14.15 -7.23
C VAL A 117 4.87 12.92 -7.67
N PHE A 118 3.95 12.44 -6.85
CA PHE A 118 3.10 11.30 -7.21
C PHE A 118 2.14 11.63 -8.36
N VAL A 119 1.52 12.81 -8.36
CA VAL A 119 0.68 13.26 -9.49
C VAL A 119 1.51 13.34 -10.78
N TRP A 120 2.72 13.86 -10.70
CA TRP A 120 3.65 13.92 -11.84
C TRP A 120 4.01 12.52 -12.35
N PHE A 121 4.31 11.60 -11.43
CA PHE A 121 4.52 10.19 -11.77
C PHE A 121 3.30 9.59 -12.48
N ALA A 122 2.10 9.83 -11.94
CA ALA A 122 0.85 9.32 -12.51
C ALA A 122 0.62 9.81 -13.93
N ILE A 123 0.84 11.10 -14.20
CA ILE A 123 0.70 11.69 -15.55
C ILE A 123 1.72 11.06 -16.52
N TRP A 124 2.98 10.96 -16.12
CA TRP A 124 4.00 10.37 -16.99
C TRP A 124 3.73 8.90 -17.26
N PHE A 125 3.44 8.13 -16.22
CA PHE A 125 3.17 6.71 -16.38
C PHE A 125 1.91 6.45 -17.21
N TYR A 126 0.84 7.23 -17.02
CA TYR A 126 -0.37 7.13 -17.83
C TYR A 126 -0.08 7.32 -19.33
N ASN A 127 0.71 8.32 -19.66
CA ASN A 127 1.10 8.59 -21.04
C ASN A 127 1.96 7.49 -21.63
N ASP A 128 2.95 6.98 -20.88
CA ASP A 128 3.85 5.94 -21.35
C ASP A 128 3.19 4.55 -21.33
N ALA A 129 2.17 4.33 -20.49
CA ALA A 129 1.43 3.07 -20.45
C ALA A 129 0.67 2.76 -21.75
N LYS A 130 0.61 3.71 -22.70
CA LYS A 130 0.10 3.45 -24.06
C LYS A 130 0.93 2.38 -24.76
N GLU A 131 2.23 2.31 -24.48
CA GLU A 131 3.15 1.31 -25.03
C GLU A 131 2.87 -0.11 -24.49
N ILE A 132 2.25 -0.25 -23.30
CA ILE A 132 1.87 -1.54 -22.75
C ILE A 132 0.70 -2.09 -23.58
N PRO A 133 0.78 -3.33 -24.08
CA PRO A 133 -0.29 -3.92 -24.88
C PRO A 133 -1.64 -3.91 -24.17
N SER A 134 -2.72 -3.71 -24.95
CA SER A 134 -4.08 -3.65 -24.40
C SER A 134 -4.56 -4.94 -23.74
N HIS A 135 -4.00 -6.08 -24.17
CA HIS A 135 -4.28 -7.40 -23.60
C HIS A 135 -3.50 -7.70 -22.31
N SER A 136 -2.59 -6.80 -21.88
CA SER A 136 -1.87 -6.97 -20.62
C SER A 136 -2.83 -7.01 -19.44
N LEU A 137 -2.75 -8.07 -18.62
CA LEU A 137 -3.55 -8.22 -17.41
C LEU A 137 -3.26 -7.11 -16.39
N ALA A 138 -2.00 -6.65 -16.32
CA ALA A 138 -1.52 -5.68 -15.35
C ALA A 138 -1.89 -4.23 -15.66
N LYS A 139 -1.98 -3.85 -16.94
CA LYS A 139 -2.16 -2.47 -17.37
C LYS A 139 -3.32 -1.75 -16.67
N LYS A 140 -4.50 -2.38 -16.66
CA LYS A 140 -5.71 -1.79 -16.07
C LYS A 140 -5.57 -1.59 -14.56
N TRP A 141 -4.94 -2.53 -13.87
CA TRP A 141 -4.67 -2.43 -12.44
C TRP A 141 -3.74 -1.25 -12.13
N PHE A 142 -2.67 -1.07 -12.90
CA PHE A 142 -1.77 0.07 -12.74
C PHE A 142 -2.46 1.40 -12.99
N LEU A 143 -3.26 1.53 -14.05
CA LEU A 143 -3.95 2.80 -14.33
C LEU A 143 -4.94 3.19 -13.24
N VAL A 144 -5.70 2.23 -12.71
CA VAL A 144 -6.63 2.49 -11.61
C VAL A 144 -5.90 2.74 -10.29
N SER A 145 -4.76 2.09 -10.06
CA SER A 145 -3.93 2.39 -8.88
C SER A 145 -3.49 3.85 -8.86
N LEU A 146 -3.02 4.39 -10.01
CA LEU A 146 -2.64 5.80 -10.13
C LEU A 146 -3.82 6.74 -9.88
N PHE A 147 -4.99 6.41 -10.44
CA PHE A 147 -6.20 7.17 -10.20
C PHE A 147 -6.53 7.27 -8.70
N PHE A 148 -6.57 6.14 -7.99
CA PHE A 148 -6.85 6.15 -6.54
C PHE A 148 -5.76 6.83 -5.72
N GLY A 149 -4.50 6.70 -6.11
CA GLY A 149 -3.40 7.40 -5.46
C GLY A 149 -3.54 8.93 -5.55
N VAL A 150 -3.90 9.46 -6.73
CA VAL A 150 -4.20 10.87 -6.90
C VAL A 150 -5.49 11.26 -6.17
N PHE A 151 -6.54 10.44 -6.27
CA PHE A 151 -7.84 10.68 -5.63
C PHE A 151 -7.73 10.74 -4.09
N SER A 152 -6.84 9.96 -3.50
CA SER A 152 -6.60 9.97 -2.05
C SER A 152 -6.16 11.34 -1.51
N SER A 153 -5.49 12.16 -2.35
CA SER A 153 -5.01 13.48 -1.96
C SER A 153 -6.12 14.47 -1.60
N ILE A 154 -7.36 14.21 -2.03
CA ILE A 154 -8.54 15.01 -1.63
C ILE A 154 -8.66 15.04 -0.11
N GLY A 155 -8.45 13.91 0.58
CA GLY A 155 -8.46 13.84 2.03
C GLY A 155 -7.39 14.72 2.68
N THR A 156 -6.17 14.72 2.14
CA THR A 156 -5.08 15.57 2.67
C THR A 156 -5.29 17.05 2.40
N PHE A 157 -5.86 17.44 1.26
CA PHE A 157 -6.22 18.83 0.99
C PHE A 157 -7.39 19.30 1.85
N ALA A 158 -8.36 18.45 2.16
CA ALA A 158 -9.42 18.75 3.11
C ALA A 158 -8.85 19.01 4.52
N LEU A 159 -7.87 18.19 4.96
CA LEU A 159 -7.15 18.43 6.22
C LEU A 159 -6.40 19.77 6.20
N ALA A 160 -5.67 20.07 5.13
CA ALA A 160 -4.94 21.31 4.98
C ALA A 160 -5.88 22.54 5.04
N TYR A 161 -7.03 22.47 4.37
CA TYR A 161 -8.06 23.51 4.40
C TYR A 161 -8.60 23.75 5.81
N MET A 162 -8.98 22.67 6.53
CA MET A 162 -9.46 22.77 7.91
C MET A 162 -8.43 23.42 8.84
N MET A 163 -7.16 23.03 8.69
CA MET A 163 -6.07 23.61 9.49
C MET A 163 -5.83 25.09 9.16
N ALA A 164 -5.88 25.48 7.89
CA ALA A 164 -5.71 26.86 7.45
C ALA A 164 -6.84 27.77 7.93
N THR A 165 -8.07 27.30 7.91
CA THR A 165 -9.25 28.04 8.36
C THR A 165 -9.45 27.99 9.88
N LYS A 166 -8.65 27.21 10.61
CA LYS A 166 -8.80 26.95 12.05
C LYS A 166 -10.19 26.42 12.44
N ASN A 167 -10.92 25.87 11.48
CA ASN A 167 -12.21 25.21 11.68
C ASN A 167 -12.04 23.73 11.46
N VAL A 168 -11.89 22.98 12.55
CA VAL A 168 -11.53 21.55 12.53
C VAL A 168 -12.62 20.72 13.23
N PRO A 169 -13.80 20.50 12.59
CA PRO A 169 -14.79 19.58 13.12
C PRO A 169 -14.18 18.18 13.19
N GLN A 170 -14.25 17.53 14.36
CA GLN A 170 -13.54 16.27 14.60
C GLN A 170 -13.97 15.16 13.64
N ASP A 171 -15.27 15.06 13.36
CA ASP A 171 -15.80 14.05 12.45
C ASP A 171 -15.28 14.24 11.01
N LEU A 172 -15.24 15.47 10.54
CA LEU A 172 -14.72 15.79 9.21
C LEU A 172 -13.20 15.57 9.14
N TYR A 173 -12.48 15.93 10.20
CA TYR A 173 -11.04 15.67 10.30
C TYR A 173 -10.72 14.17 10.21
N LEU A 174 -11.36 13.36 11.05
CA LEU A 174 -11.13 11.91 11.05
C LEU A 174 -11.59 11.26 9.73
N SER A 175 -12.73 11.67 9.19
CA SER A 175 -13.21 11.19 7.88
C SER A 175 -12.20 11.49 6.77
N SER A 176 -11.59 12.68 6.79
CA SER A 176 -10.57 13.07 5.81
C SER A 176 -9.28 12.25 5.95
N VAL A 177 -8.86 11.93 7.19
CA VAL A 177 -7.73 11.02 7.45
C VAL A 177 -8.03 9.64 6.90
N TYR A 178 -9.21 9.08 7.22
CA TYR A 178 -9.61 7.76 6.73
C TYR A 178 -9.84 7.74 5.22
N PHE A 179 -10.26 8.85 4.61
CA PHE A 179 -10.36 8.97 3.15
C PHE A 179 -8.98 8.80 2.50
N TYR A 180 -8.00 9.55 2.97
CA TYR A 180 -6.63 9.40 2.48
C TYR A 180 -6.12 7.97 2.66
N LEU A 181 -6.21 7.43 3.86
CA LEU A 181 -5.74 6.08 4.17
C LEU A 181 -6.42 5.03 3.30
N HIS A 182 -7.75 5.08 3.20
CA HIS A 182 -8.52 4.12 2.42
C HIS A 182 -8.08 4.06 0.95
N PHE A 183 -8.01 5.22 0.28
CA PHE A 183 -7.62 5.26 -1.13
C PHE A 183 -6.11 5.08 -1.35
N GLN A 184 -5.28 5.23 -0.30
CA GLN A 184 -3.89 4.82 -0.37
C GLN A 184 -3.75 3.30 -0.31
N TYR A 185 -4.18 2.63 0.76
CA TYR A 185 -3.87 1.20 0.90
C TYR A 185 -4.86 0.27 0.18
N ASN A 186 -6.17 0.60 0.10
CA ASN A 186 -7.15 -0.18 -0.69
C ASN A 186 -7.22 0.25 -2.17
N GLY A 187 -6.77 1.46 -2.48
CA GLY A 187 -6.66 1.99 -3.84
C GLY A 187 -5.24 1.82 -4.39
N TRP A 188 -4.36 2.79 -4.16
CA TRP A 188 -3.03 2.85 -4.78
C TRP A 188 -2.22 1.57 -4.54
N PHE A 189 -1.97 1.18 -3.30
CA PHE A 189 -1.09 0.05 -2.99
C PHE A 189 -1.69 -1.29 -3.43
N TRP A 190 -2.97 -1.52 -3.14
CA TRP A 190 -3.66 -2.74 -3.50
C TRP A 190 -3.66 -2.99 -4.99
N PHE A 191 -4.10 -2.00 -5.79
CA PHE A 191 -4.19 -2.16 -7.23
C PHE A 191 -2.80 -2.26 -7.88
N ALA A 192 -1.79 -1.51 -7.42
CA ALA A 192 -0.43 -1.62 -7.93
C ALA A 192 0.17 -3.00 -7.62
N CYS A 193 0.04 -3.51 -6.39
CA CYS A 193 0.49 -4.85 -6.01
C CYS A 193 -0.24 -5.94 -6.80
N THR A 194 -1.56 -5.81 -6.98
CA THR A 194 -2.32 -6.79 -7.80
C THR A 194 -1.88 -6.74 -9.25
N GLY A 195 -1.62 -5.56 -9.82
CA GLY A 195 -1.05 -5.41 -11.16
C GLY A 195 0.30 -6.12 -11.31
N LEU A 196 1.19 -5.94 -10.33
CA LEU A 196 2.47 -6.66 -10.27
C LEU A 196 2.26 -8.17 -10.13
N PHE A 197 1.31 -8.62 -9.29
CA PHE A 197 1.02 -10.04 -9.11
C PHE A 197 0.54 -10.70 -10.40
N VAL A 198 -0.47 -10.13 -11.07
CA VAL A 198 -0.98 -10.71 -12.32
C VAL A 198 0.04 -10.64 -13.46
N SER A 199 1.03 -9.76 -13.39
CA SER A 199 2.14 -9.72 -14.35
C SER A 199 3.09 -10.91 -14.24
N LEU A 200 3.09 -11.64 -13.11
CA LEU A 200 3.85 -12.88 -12.91
C LEU A 200 3.19 -14.09 -13.57
N LEU A 201 1.91 -13.99 -13.93
CA LEU A 201 1.11 -15.10 -14.37
C LEU A 201 1.01 -15.14 -15.89
N GLN A 202 1.09 -16.33 -16.47
CA GLN A 202 0.83 -16.51 -17.89
C GLN A 202 -0.68 -16.35 -18.15
N PRO A 203 -1.08 -15.52 -19.13
CA PRO A 203 -2.49 -15.31 -19.42
C PRO A 203 -3.13 -16.58 -20.02
N THR A 204 -4.22 -17.01 -19.40
CA THR A 204 -5.14 -18.02 -19.95
C THR A 204 -6.50 -17.39 -20.18
N LEU A 205 -7.35 -17.95 -21.04
CA LEU A 205 -8.70 -17.42 -21.27
C LEU A 205 -9.49 -17.28 -19.97
N LYS A 206 -9.43 -18.30 -19.10
CA LYS A 206 -10.10 -18.30 -17.80
C LYS A 206 -9.54 -17.21 -16.89
N LEU A 207 -8.22 -17.12 -16.74
CA LEU A 207 -7.57 -16.08 -15.93
C LEU A 207 -7.90 -14.69 -16.45
N THR A 208 -7.87 -14.46 -17.76
CA THR A 208 -8.17 -13.16 -18.36
C THR A 208 -9.61 -12.72 -18.06
N ARG A 209 -10.58 -13.64 -18.15
CA ARG A 209 -11.98 -13.38 -17.84
C ARG A 209 -12.17 -13.04 -16.36
N GLU A 210 -11.72 -13.91 -15.48
CA GLU A 210 -11.92 -13.75 -14.02
C GLU A 210 -11.14 -12.54 -13.49
N ASN A 211 -9.93 -12.28 -13.97
CA ASN A 211 -9.16 -11.08 -13.65
C ASN A 211 -9.90 -9.82 -14.09
N THR A 212 -10.52 -9.80 -15.27
CA THR A 212 -11.29 -8.65 -15.75
C THR A 212 -12.53 -8.39 -14.88
N ILE A 213 -13.22 -9.45 -14.46
CA ILE A 213 -14.37 -9.35 -13.55
C ILE A 213 -13.91 -8.81 -12.19
N ALA A 214 -12.90 -9.44 -11.57
CA ALA A 214 -12.36 -9.03 -10.29
C ALA A 214 -11.87 -7.57 -10.32
N TYR A 215 -11.14 -7.17 -11.36
CA TYR A 215 -10.70 -5.80 -11.57
C TYR A 215 -11.86 -4.81 -11.54
N ARG A 216 -12.93 -5.06 -12.32
CA ARG A 216 -14.10 -4.16 -12.37
C ARG A 216 -14.80 -4.08 -11.01
N LEU A 217 -15.00 -5.22 -10.37
CA LEU A 217 -15.66 -5.29 -9.08
C LEU A 217 -14.87 -4.54 -7.99
N PHE A 218 -13.55 -4.74 -7.91
CA PHE A 218 -12.70 -4.01 -6.97
C PHE A 218 -12.67 -2.51 -7.28
N ALA A 219 -12.54 -2.12 -8.56
CA ALA A 219 -12.45 -0.71 -8.95
C ALA A 219 -13.72 0.05 -8.57
N TRP A 220 -14.89 -0.49 -8.86
CA TRP A 220 -16.16 0.18 -8.54
C TRP A 220 -16.50 0.09 -7.05
N SER A 221 -16.26 -1.04 -6.39
CA SER A 221 -16.56 -1.18 -4.97
C SER A 221 -15.58 -0.41 -4.07
N CYS A 222 -14.41 -0.02 -4.56
CA CYS A 222 -13.44 0.75 -3.79
C CYS A 222 -14.02 2.10 -3.32
N PHE A 223 -14.86 2.74 -4.11
CA PHE A 223 -15.51 4.00 -3.72
C PHE A 223 -16.44 3.81 -2.51
N PRO A 224 -17.50 3.00 -2.58
CA PRO A 224 -18.40 2.83 -1.44
C PRO A 224 -17.75 2.05 -0.28
N ALA A 225 -16.69 1.28 -0.51
CA ALA A 225 -15.93 0.64 0.56
C ALA A 225 -15.24 1.63 1.50
N TYR A 226 -15.05 2.90 1.09
CA TYR A 226 -14.64 3.97 2.01
C TYR A 226 -15.61 4.11 3.19
N LEU A 227 -16.90 3.88 2.97
CA LEU A 227 -17.91 3.95 4.03
C LEU A 227 -17.62 2.98 5.17
N LEU A 228 -16.95 1.84 4.90
CA LEU A 228 -16.48 0.94 5.95
C LEU A 228 -15.47 1.60 6.91
N SER A 229 -14.74 2.62 6.46
CA SER A 229 -13.78 3.34 7.27
C SER A 229 -14.40 4.45 8.13
N VAL A 230 -15.69 4.72 7.95
CA VAL A 230 -16.43 5.78 8.67
C VAL A 230 -17.75 5.26 9.30
N LEU A 231 -17.86 3.96 9.57
CA LEU A 231 -19.05 3.34 10.21
C LEU A 231 -19.31 3.83 11.63
N TRP A 232 -18.38 4.54 12.24
CA TRP A 232 -18.54 5.23 13.52
C TRP A 232 -19.41 6.49 13.43
N LEU A 233 -19.63 7.02 12.21
CA LEU A 233 -20.60 8.09 11.96
C LEU A 233 -22.04 7.54 11.97
N GLN A 234 -23.00 8.39 12.26
CA GLN A 234 -24.43 8.08 12.12
C GLN A 234 -24.83 8.13 10.64
N LEU A 235 -24.61 7.01 9.94
CA LEU A 235 -24.90 6.91 8.52
C LEU A 235 -26.39 6.64 8.28
N PRO A 236 -27.03 7.29 7.28
CA PRO A 236 -28.37 6.89 6.81
C PRO A 236 -28.40 5.42 6.38
N VAL A 237 -29.55 4.75 6.57
CA VAL A 237 -29.70 3.30 6.31
C VAL A 237 -29.28 2.90 4.89
N TRP A 238 -29.58 3.70 3.89
CA TRP A 238 -29.20 3.42 2.51
C TRP A 238 -27.68 3.54 2.27
N VAL A 239 -27.00 4.47 2.97
CA VAL A 239 -25.54 4.63 2.91
C VAL A 239 -24.87 3.43 3.58
N TYR A 240 -25.41 3.01 4.73
CA TYR A 240 -24.95 1.81 5.42
C TYR A 240 -25.13 0.55 4.54
N GLY A 241 -26.28 0.43 3.83
CA GLY A 241 -26.51 -0.63 2.86
C GLY A 241 -25.47 -0.67 1.73
N LEU A 242 -25.03 0.50 1.25
CA LEU A 242 -23.93 0.59 0.26
C LEU A 242 -22.60 0.10 0.83
N ALA A 243 -22.30 0.38 2.10
CA ALA A 243 -21.09 -0.13 2.76
C ALA A 243 -21.09 -1.67 2.84
N VAL A 244 -22.23 -2.26 3.25
CA VAL A 244 -22.41 -3.73 3.30
C VAL A 244 -22.26 -4.35 1.91
N LEU A 245 -22.92 -3.78 0.92
CA LEU A 245 -22.81 -4.25 -0.48
C LEU A 245 -21.38 -4.19 -0.98
N ALA A 246 -20.67 -3.11 -0.71
CA ALA A 246 -19.26 -2.97 -1.09
C ALA A 246 -18.38 -4.05 -0.47
N ALA A 247 -18.55 -4.35 0.83
CA ALA A 247 -17.81 -5.40 1.50
C ALA A 247 -18.06 -6.78 0.86
N LEU A 248 -19.33 -7.12 0.59
CA LEU A 248 -19.70 -8.38 -0.08
C LEU A 248 -19.11 -8.48 -1.49
N VAL A 249 -19.18 -7.40 -2.27
CA VAL A 249 -18.63 -7.33 -3.63
C VAL A 249 -17.11 -7.54 -3.59
N GLN A 250 -16.39 -6.95 -2.63
CA GLN A 250 -14.94 -7.14 -2.50
C GLN A 250 -14.58 -8.58 -2.13
N VAL A 251 -15.32 -9.24 -1.23
CA VAL A 251 -15.12 -10.66 -0.90
C VAL A 251 -15.35 -11.52 -2.13
N TYR A 252 -16.40 -11.28 -2.89
CA TYR A 252 -16.69 -12.01 -4.12
C TYR A 252 -15.61 -11.78 -5.20
N ALA A 253 -15.17 -10.52 -5.38
CA ALA A 253 -14.10 -10.18 -6.32
C ALA A 253 -12.78 -10.88 -5.97
N TRP A 254 -12.45 -10.93 -4.67
CA TRP A 254 -11.28 -11.65 -4.18
C TRP A 254 -11.38 -13.15 -4.45
N TRP A 255 -12.51 -13.76 -4.13
CA TRP A 255 -12.72 -15.17 -4.41
C TRP A 255 -12.53 -15.51 -5.90
N LYS A 256 -13.09 -14.70 -6.79
CA LYS A 256 -12.92 -14.84 -8.24
C LYS A 256 -11.44 -14.79 -8.67
N LEU A 257 -10.72 -13.78 -8.19
CA LEU A 257 -9.31 -13.59 -8.51
C LEU A 257 -8.45 -14.72 -7.92
N ALA A 258 -8.64 -15.06 -6.65
CA ALA A 258 -7.88 -16.08 -5.96
C ALA A 258 -8.08 -17.47 -6.62
N TRP A 259 -9.34 -17.84 -6.92
CA TRP A 259 -9.63 -19.11 -7.57
C TRP A 259 -8.98 -19.22 -8.96
N ALA A 260 -9.08 -18.17 -9.77
CA ALA A 260 -8.49 -18.17 -11.10
C ALA A 260 -6.96 -18.25 -11.07
N THR A 261 -6.35 -17.56 -10.10
CA THR A 261 -4.88 -17.52 -9.96
C THR A 261 -4.31 -18.79 -9.35
N LEU A 262 -5.03 -19.47 -8.44
CA LEU A 262 -4.57 -20.72 -7.82
C LEU A 262 -4.20 -21.80 -8.84
N VAL A 263 -4.99 -21.94 -9.91
CA VAL A 263 -4.74 -22.95 -10.96
C VAL A 263 -3.46 -22.64 -11.72
N VAL A 264 -3.30 -21.39 -12.17
CA VAL A 264 -2.12 -20.96 -12.94
C VAL A 264 -0.87 -20.91 -12.06
N PHE A 265 -1.04 -20.54 -10.79
CA PHE A 265 0.05 -20.44 -9.84
C PHE A 265 0.65 -21.81 -9.47
N LYS A 266 -0.20 -22.85 -9.32
CA LYS A 266 0.26 -24.23 -9.02
C LYS A 266 1.13 -24.80 -10.13
N THR A 267 0.85 -24.46 -11.38
CA THR A 267 1.54 -24.99 -12.56
C THR A 267 2.73 -24.13 -13.00
N ASN A 268 2.93 -22.95 -12.42
CA ASN A 268 4.03 -22.07 -12.81
C ASN A 268 5.38 -22.60 -12.28
N PRO A 269 6.32 -22.99 -13.17
CA PRO A 269 7.59 -23.59 -12.78
C PRO A 269 8.56 -22.59 -12.16
N THR A 270 8.36 -21.27 -12.36
CA THR A 270 9.24 -20.23 -11.81
C THR A 270 9.01 -19.99 -10.32
N ILE A 271 7.89 -20.48 -9.78
CA ILE A 271 7.48 -20.29 -8.38
C ILE A 271 7.85 -21.52 -7.57
N THR A 272 8.89 -21.38 -6.76
CA THR A 272 9.37 -22.48 -5.89
C THR A 272 8.34 -22.85 -4.81
N PRO A 273 8.43 -24.06 -4.20
CA PRO A 273 7.53 -24.45 -3.09
C PRO A 273 7.52 -23.45 -1.95
N PHE A 274 8.70 -22.92 -1.60
CA PHE A 274 8.83 -21.85 -0.58
C PHE A 274 8.01 -20.61 -0.95
N LEU A 275 8.12 -20.12 -2.18
CA LEU A 275 7.34 -18.98 -2.65
C LEU A 275 5.84 -19.27 -2.71
N LYS A 276 5.46 -20.50 -3.07
CA LYS A 276 4.04 -20.91 -3.01
C LYS A 276 3.47 -20.74 -1.60
N LEU A 277 4.22 -21.18 -0.58
CA LEU A 277 3.83 -21.02 0.82
C LEU A 277 3.71 -19.54 1.21
N VAL A 278 4.70 -18.71 0.85
CA VAL A 278 4.68 -17.26 1.14
C VAL A 278 3.47 -16.58 0.52
N PHE A 279 3.20 -16.82 -0.77
CA PHE A 279 2.03 -16.24 -1.44
C PHE A 279 0.70 -16.77 -0.89
N GLN A 280 0.63 -18.03 -0.45
CA GLN A 280 -0.54 -18.57 0.24
C GLN A 280 -0.78 -17.87 1.58
N GLY A 281 0.29 -17.59 2.34
CA GLY A 281 0.22 -16.79 3.55
C GLY A 281 -0.31 -15.37 3.29
N ILE A 282 0.19 -14.71 2.23
CA ILE A 282 -0.32 -13.39 1.83
C ILE A 282 -1.80 -13.48 1.41
N ALA A 283 -2.19 -14.49 0.64
CA ALA A 283 -3.59 -14.69 0.25
C ALA A 283 -4.50 -14.95 1.46
N PHE A 284 -4.01 -15.67 2.47
CA PHE A 284 -4.69 -15.83 3.75
C PHE A 284 -4.86 -14.48 4.45
N CYS A 285 -3.82 -13.65 4.54
CA CYS A 285 -3.90 -12.30 5.13
C CYS A 285 -4.89 -11.40 4.37
N VAL A 286 -4.95 -11.47 3.03
CA VAL A 286 -5.97 -10.74 2.24
C VAL A 286 -7.37 -11.24 2.57
N THR A 287 -7.57 -12.54 2.67
CA THR A 287 -8.86 -13.13 3.03
C THR A 287 -9.29 -12.67 4.42
N LEU A 288 -8.37 -12.75 5.40
CA LEU A 288 -8.62 -12.26 6.76
C LEU A 288 -8.99 -10.77 6.77
N LYS A 289 -8.25 -9.94 6.07
CA LYS A 289 -8.53 -8.50 5.92
C LYS A 289 -9.95 -8.24 5.40
N LEU A 290 -10.37 -8.95 4.36
CA LEU A 290 -11.70 -8.77 3.76
C LEU A 290 -12.82 -9.29 4.68
N LEU A 291 -12.57 -10.38 5.42
CA LEU A 291 -13.52 -10.89 6.41
C LEU A 291 -13.64 -9.96 7.61
N LEU A 292 -12.55 -9.36 8.08
CA LEU A 292 -12.60 -8.32 9.12
C LEU A 292 -13.39 -7.09 8.67
N GLN A 293 -13.21 -6.65 7.41
CA GLN A 293 -14.02 -5.56 6.83
C GLN A 293 -15.50 -5.94 6.74
N LEU A 294 -15.83 -7.16 6.32
CA LEU A 294 -17.20 -7.64 6.31
C LEU A 294 -17.75 -7.76 7.73
N GLY A 295 -16.95 -8.24 8.68
CA GLY A 295 -17.33 -8.30 10.09
C GLY A 295 -17.59 -6.92 10.70
N SER A 296 -16.85 -5.89 10.26
CA SER A 296 -17.03 -4.52 10.77
C SER A 296 -18.36 -3.87 10.40
N VAL A 297 -19.15 -4.46 9.51
CA VAL A 297 -20.52 -3.98 9.24
C VAL A 297 -21.47 -4.25 10.41
N PHE A 298 -21.16 -5.18 11.32
CA PHE A 298 -21.94 -5.36 12.52
C PHE A 298 -21.68 -4.23 13.54
N PRO A 299 -22.70 -3.50 14.01
CA PRO A 299 -22.52 -2.31 14.85
C PRO A 299 -21.68 -2.57 16.12
N ALA A 300 -21.83 -3.75 16.74
CA ALA A 300 -21.04 -4.13 17.91
C ALA A 300 -19.54 -4.26 17.59
N VAL A 301 -19.22 -4.89 16.45
CA VAL A 301 -17.83 -5.05 15.97
C VAL A 301 -17.25 -3.72 15.54
N SER A 302 -18.04 -2.90 14.84
CA SER A 302 -17.64 -1.55 14.44
C SER A 302 -17.27 -0.68 15.65
N LYS A 303 -18.13 -0.63 16.66
CA LYS A 303 -17.86 0.11 17.91
C LYS A 303 -16.58 -0.37 18.61
N LEU A 304 -16.35 -1.68 18.66
CA LEU A 304 -15.13 -2.25 19.22
C LEU A 304 -13.91 -1.85 18.39
N ALA A 305 -13.98 -2.02 17.07
CA ALA A 305 -12.86 -1.75 16.16
C ALA A 305 -12.40 -0.28 16.21
N TYR A 306 -13.35 0.67 16.21
CA TYR A 306 -13.01 2.10 16.24
C TYR A 306 -12.80 2.64 17.67
N GLY A 307 -13.38 2.02 18.67
CA GLY A 307 -13.18 2.40 20.07
C GLY A 307 -11.85 1.95 20.66
N PHE A 308 -11.17 0.99 20.04
CA PHE A 308 -9.95 0.40 20.56
C PHE A 308 -8.76 0.58 19.61
N ARG A 309 -7.92 1.59 19.88
CA ARG A 309 -6.78 1.96 19.03
C ARG A 309 -5.84 0.79 18.66
N PRO A 310 -5.50 -0.17 19.55
CA PRO A 310 -4.69 -1.33 19.17
C PRO A 310 -5.26 -2.13 17.99
N ILE A 311 -6.59 -2.33 17.93
CA ILE A 311 -7.23 -3.04 16.82
C ILE A 311 -7.02 -2.31 15.49
N VAL A 312 -7.16 -0.98 15.48
CA VAL A 312 -6.89 -0.17 14.27
C VAL A 312 -5.43 -0.31 13.86
N VAL A 313 -4.51 -0.29 14.81
CA VAL A 313 -3.06 -0.43 14.55
C VAL A 313 -2.75 -1.83 14.02
N ALA A 314 -3.31 -2.90 14.62
CA ALA A 314 -3.17 -4.27 14.14
C ALA A 314 -3.70 -4.42 12.70
N TYR A 315 -4.89 -3.91 12.42
CA TYR A 315 -5.45 -3.93 11.07
C TYR A 315 -4.55 -3.21 10.05
N MET A 316 -3.97 -2.06 10.40
CA MET A 316 -3.05 -1.33 9.54
C MET A 316 -1.76 -2.12 9.29
N HIS A 317 -1.21 -2.81 10.29
CA HIS A 317 -0.04 -3.67 10.12
C HIS A 317 -0.37 -4.92 9.28
N LEU A 318 -1.52 -5.55 9.48
CA LEU A 318 -1.99 -6.64 8.62
C LEU A 318 -1.99 -6.21 7.15
N VAL A 319 -2.50 -5.01 6.84
CA VAL A 319 -2.58 -4.52 5.46
C VAL A 319 -1.20 -4.09 4.93
N LEU A 320 -0.49 -3.21 5.65
CA LEU A 320 0.73 -2.57 5.14
C LEU A 320 1.96 -3.46 5.27
N LEU A 321 2.04 -4.24 6.35
CA LEU A 321 3.20 -5.06 6.63
C LEU A 321 3.03 -6.47 6.10
N ALA A 322 1.96 -7.19 6.48
CA ALA A 322 1.78 -8.58 6.06
C ALA A 322 1.38 -8.69 4.58
N ILE A 323 0.42 -7.88 4.09
CA ILE A 323 -0.05 -7.98 2.71
C ILE A 323 0.89 -7.20 1.78
N ILE A 324 1.03 -5.89 1.94
CA ILE A 324 1.74 -5.05 0.96
C ILE A 324 3.25 -5.30 1.01
N SER A 325 3.89 -5.13 2.19
CA SER A 325 5.35 -5.31 2.30
C SER A 325 5.75 -6.79 2.10
N GLY A 326 4.97 -7.73 2.64
CA GLY A 326 5.18 -9.16 2.41
C GLY A 326 5.10 -9.53 0.92
N PHE A 327 4.10 -8.99 0.20
CA PHE A 327 3.98 -9.17 -1.24
C PHE A 327 5.16 -8.56 -2.00
N LEU A 328 5.55 -7.33 -1.69
CA LEU A 328 6.66 -6.66 -2.38
C LEU A 328 7.97 -7.43 -2.22
N LEU A 329 8.28 -7.91 -1.02
CA LEU A 329 9.47 -8.73 -0.78
C LEU A 329 9.42 -10.07 -1.52
N ALA A 330 8.26 -10.76 -1.50
CA ALA A 330 8.05 -11.99 -2.26
C ALA A 330 8.19 -11.74 -3.78
N PHE A 331 7.67 -10.62 -4.28
CA PHE A 331 7.78 -10.21 -5.68
C PHE A 331 9.25 -9.96 -6.09
N LEU A 332 10.02 -9.23 -5.26
CA LEU A 332 11.45 -9.01 -5.49
C LEU A 332 12.22 -10.32 -5.56
N TYR A 333 11.92 -11.25 -4.64
CA TYR A 333 12.56 -12.55 -4.62
C TYR A 333 12.16 -13.41 -5.83
N THR A 334 10.89 -13.40 -6.22
CA THR A 334 10.37 -14.14 -7.40
C THR A 334 11.03 -13.67 -8.69
N ASN A 335 11.26 -12.37 -8.83
CA ASN A 335 11.87 -11.79 -10.04
C ASN A 335 13.41 -11.72 -9.99
N GLN A 336 14.06 -12.35 -9.01
CA GLN A 336 15.51 -12.34 -8.83
C GLN A 336 16.11 -10.93 -8.71
N LEU A 337 15.32 -9.99 -8.19
CA LEU A 337 15.76 -8.61 -7.93
C LEU A 337 16.51 -8.48 -6.61
N VAL A 338 16.44 -9.50 -5.80
CA VAL A 338 17.32 -9.79 -4.67
C VAL A 338 17.94 -11.16 -4.89
N TYR A 339 19.14 -11.34 -4.36
CA TYR A 339 19.89 -12.58 -4.58
C TYR A 339 19.14 -13.79 -4.01
N ARG A 340 18.90 -14.81 -4.84
CA ARG A 340 18.27 -16.07 -4.40
C ARG A 340 19.29 -16.95 -3.70
N SER A 341 19.19 -17.01 -2.38
CA SER A 341 20.03 -17.85 -1.52
C SER A 341 19.21 -18.40 -0.35
N VAL A 342 19.74 -19.43 0.31
CA VAL A 342 19.19 -19.95 1.57
C VAL A 342 19.14 -18.85 2.64
N LYS A 343 20.18 -17.99 2.69
CA LYS A 343 20.22 -16.85 3.61
C LYS A 343 19.04 -15.88 3.36
N THR A 344 18.76 -15.56 2.10
CA THR A 344 17.64 -14.66 1.76
C THR A 344 16.29 -15.28 2.11
N GLN A 345 16.12 -16.60 1.91
CA GLN A 345 14.92 -17.32 2.34
C GLN A 345 14.76 -17.27 3.86
N PHE A 346 15.85 -17.50 4.59
CA PHE A 346 15.87 -17.43 6.05
C PHE A 346 15.45 -16.03 6.54
N PHE A 347 16.01 -14.94 6.00
CA PHE A 347 15.63 -13.59 6.38
C PHE A 347 14.17 -13.25 6.01
N LEU A 348 13.66 -13.77 4.90
CA LEU A 348 12.27 -13.62 4.52
C LEU A 348 11.34 -14.34 5.52
N LEU A 349 11.75 -15.53 5.98
CA LEU A 349 11.04 -16.27 7.01
C LEU A 349 11.07 -15.54 8.36
N VAL A 350 12.23 -15.01 8.76
CA VAL A 350 12.37 -14.19 9.99
C VAL A 350 11.45 -12.97 9.92
N PHE A 351 11.37 -12.29 8.76
CA PHE A 351 10.46 -11.18 8.55
C PHE A 351 8.99 -11.60 8.73
N ILE A 352 8.57 -12.73 8.14
CA ILE A 352 7.20 -13.25 8.28
C ILE A 352 6.89 -13.61 9.73
N ILE A 353 7.81 -14.28 10.43
CA ILE A 353 7.65 -14.58 11.86
C ILE A 353 7.55 -13.29 12.68
N GLY A 354 8.38 -12.29 12.36
CA GLY A 354 8.33 -10.98 13.01
C GLY A 354 6.98 -10.29 12.84
N ILE A 355 6.38 -10.39 11.64
CA ILE A 355 5.01 -9.89 11.40
C ILE A 355 4.02 -10.62 12.30
N PHE A 356 4.06 -11.96 12.29
CA PHE A 356 3.12 -12.76 13.09
C PHE A 356 3.21 -12.43 14.59
N LEU A 357 4.42 -12.32 15.13
CA LEU A 357 4.64 -11.92 16.52
C LEU A 357 4.14 -10.49 16.79
N ASN A 358 4.36 -9.56 15.85
CA ASN A 358 3.84 -8.19 16.00
C ASN A 358 2.31 -8.16 16.05
N GLU A 359 1.63 -8.92 15.19
CA GLU A 359 0.17 -9.01 15.19
C GLU A 359 -0.37 -9.67 16.46
N LEU A 360 0.30 -10.75 16.93
CA LEU A 360 -0.08 -11.42 18.17
C LEU A 360 0.04 -10.51 19.40
N LEU A 361 1.02 -9.60 19.40
CA LEU A 361 1.21 -8.64 20.50
C LEU A 361 0.25 -7.44 20.42
N LEU A 362 -0.41 -7.22 19.27
CA LEU A 362 -1.37 -6.12 19.07
C LEU A 362 -2.82 -6.57 19.27
N ALA A 363 -3.10 -7.88 19.07
CA ALA A 363 -4.42 -8.47 19.24
C ALA A 363 -4.71 -8.78 20.71
#